data_baaf7836af9486e07ed1dbae14d37dbe
#
_entry.id   baaf7836af9486e07ed1dbae14d37dbe
#
_cell.length_a   1.000
_cell.length_b   1.000
_cell.length_c   1.000
_cell.angle_alpha   90.00
_cell.angle_beta   90.00
_cell.angle_gamma   90.00
#
_symmetry.space_group_name_H-M   'P 1'
#
loop_
_entity.id
_entity.type
_entity.pdbx_description
1 polymer ?
#
loop_
_entity_poly.entity_id
_entity_poly.type
_entity_poly.pdbx_seq_one_letter_code
_entity_poly.pdbx_strand_id
1 'polypeptide(L)'
;AHALLDHFGTLDAVFEASCEDMMRVPGVGENVATLLTLIPQVGRRYQMAKRRQQTILRSSEDAGNYLVPLYLYERTEVVYLLCLDAKCGLISCKEVGRGVVNAAEVSVRAIVETALSQKAVSVILSHNHVDAYALPSREDELTTRRIRDALLLVGITLADHIIVCGEDYVSFADSGLL
;
A
#
# COMPACT_ATOMS: atom_id res chain seq x y z
N ALA A 1 18.30 19.48 15.64
CA ALA A 1 16.89 19.11 15.77
C ALA A 1 16.00 20.34 15.69
N HIS A 2 16.17 21.38 16.55
CA HIS A 2 15.30 22.56 16.55
C HIS A 2 15.26 23.26 15.19
N ALA A 3 16.42 23.49 14.53
CA ALA A 3 16.46 24.15 13.22
C ALA A 3 15.62 23.43 12.13
N LEU A 4 15.50 22.11 12.18
CA LEU A 4 14.63 21.36 11.28
C LEU A 4 13.15 21.59 11.60
N LEU A 5 12.77 21.53 12.88
CA LEU A 5 11.40 21.81 13.30
C LEU A 5 11.00 23.26 13.05
N ASP A 6 11.92 24.22 13.26
CA ASP A 6 11.69 25.63 12.97
C ASP A 6 11.48 25.86 11.45
N HIS A 7 12.14 25.07 10.60
CA HIS A 7 12.07 25.19 9.15
C HIS A 7 10.84 24.49 8.55
N PHE A 8 10.56 23.25 8.98
CA PHE A 8 9.49 22.41 8.42
C PHE A 8 8.21 22.42 9.24
N GLY A 9 8.21 22.96 10.45
CA GLY A 9 7.06 23.11 11.34
C GLY A 9 6.78 21.88 12.19
N THR A 10 6.72 20.69 11.60
CA THR A 10 6.36 19.46 12.29
C THR A 10 7.36 18.34 12.02
N LEU A 11 7.35 17.28 12.86
CA LEU A 11 8.27 16.15 12.71
C LEU A 11 7.97 15.30 11.48
N ASP A 12 6.70 15.13 11.15
CA ASP A 12 6.24 14.46 9.95
C ASP A 12 6.72 15.20 8.69
N ALA A 13 6.57 16.54 8.64
CA ALA A 13 7.09 17.35 7.54
C ALA A 13 8.61 17.23 7.40
N VAL A 14 9.36 17.10 8.50
CA VAL A 14 10.81 16.81 8.44
C VAL A 14 11.07 15.46 7.77
N PHE A 15 10.35 14.41 8.15
CA PHE A 15 10.54 13.08 7.58
C PHE A 15 10.03 12.94 6.15
N GLU A 16 9.13 13.81 5.73
CA GLU A 16 8.62 13.89 4.37
C GLU A 16 9.46 14.75 3.43
N ALA A 17 10.34 15.60 3.97
CA ALA A 17 11.21 16.47 3.19
C ALA A 17 12.21 15.67 2.36
N SER A 18 12.60 16.21 1.20
CA SER A 18 13.69 15.64 0.41
C SER A 18 15.04 15.81 1.10
N CYS A 19 16.00 14.94 0.78
CA CYS A 19 17.38 15.07 1.27
C CYS A 19 17.96 16.45 0.92
N GLU A 20 17.67 16.97 -0.28
CA GLU A 20 18.13 18.28 -0.74
C GLU A 20 17.52 19.42 0.07
N ASP A 21 16.23 19.36 0.39
CA ASP A 21 15.57 20.38 1.19
C ASP A 21 16.07 20.38 2.63
N MET A 22 16.29 19.20 3.22
CA MET A 22 16.87 19.09 4.55
C MET A 22 18.28 19.70 4.61
N MET A 23 19.11 19.51 3.58
CA MET A 23 20.47 20.08 3.52
C MET A 23 20.50 21.59 3.40
N ARG A 24 19.38 22.26 3.05
CA ARG A 24 19.27 23.73 3.08
C ARG A 24 19.19 24.29 4.50
N VAL A 25 18.90 23.43 5.48
CA VAL A 25 18.81 23.84 6.88
C VAL A 25 20.22 23.93 7.48
N PRO A 26 20.64 25.07 8.07
CA PRO A 26 21.97 25.24 8.65
C PRO A 26 22.30 24.13 9.67
N GLY A 27 23.46 23.49 9.50
CA GLY A 27 23.94 22.40 10.37
C GLY A 27 23.41 21.01 10.01
N VAL A 28 22.65 20.86 8.92
CA VAL A 28 22.23 19.57 8.37
C VAL A 28 23.12 19.21 7.18
N GLY A 29 23.98 18.23 7.36
CA GLY A 29 24.80 17.66 6.30
C GLY A 29 24.13 16.43 5.67
N GLU A 30 24.70 15.97 4.55
CA GLU A 30 24.19 14.84 3.77
C GLU A 30 23.93 13.57 4.61
N ASN A 31 24.84 13.23 5.53
CA ASN A 31 24.69 12.06 6.39
C ASN A 31 23.45 12.15 7.30
N VAL A 32 23.16 13.35 7.82
CA VAL A 32 22.00 13.58 8.69
C VAL A 32 20.73 13.54 7.86
N ALA A 33 20.71 14.19 6.69
CA ALA A 33 19.57 14.18 5.79
C ALA A 33 19.24 12.74 5.33
N THR A 34 20.25 11.98 4.90
CA THR A 34 20.10 10.57 4.52
C THR A 34 19.56 9.72 5.67
N LEU A 35 20.08 9.89 6.90
CA LEU A 35 19.58 9.16 8.05
C LEU A 35 18.09 9.46 8.30
N LEU A 36 17.70 10.72 8.24
CA LEU A 36 16.31 11.13 8.48
C LEU A 36 15.35 10.57 7.42
N THR A 37 15.76 10.53 6.14
CA THR A 37 14.94 9.92 5.07
C THR A 37 14.83 8.40 5.19
N LEU A 38 15.77 7.73 5.87
CA LEU A 38 15.74 6.29 6.10
C LEU A 38 14.84 5.89 7.26
N ILE A 39 14.64 6.75 8.26
CA ILE A 39 13.87 6.40 9.47
C ILE A 39 12.44 5.91 9.15
N PRO A 40 11.64 6.61 8.33
CA PRO A 40 10.30 6.13 7.97
C PRO A 40 10.33 4.78 7.25
N GLN A 41 11.28 4.60 6.34
CA GLN A 41 11.43 3.35 5.57
C GLN A 41 11.80 2.16 6.45
N VAL A 42 12.72 2.37 7.39
CA VAL A 42 13.12 1.35 8.38
C VAL A 42 11.96 1.04 9.33
N GLY A 43 11.25 2.08 9.80
CA GLY A 43 10.07 1.94 10.63
C GLY A 43 9.00 1.07 9.97
N ARG A 44 8.69 1.34 8.70
CA ARG A 44 7.77 0.53 7.89
C ARG A 44 8.24 -0.92 7.79
N ARG A 45 9.50 -1.16 7.41
CA ARG A 45 10.06 -2.53 7.33
C ARG A 45 10.04 -3.26 8.66
N TYR A 46 10.34 -2.58 9.76
CA TYR A 46 10.28 -3.17 11.09
C TYR A 46 8.86 -3.61 11.45
N GLN A 47 7.85 -2.77 11.20
CA GLN A 47 6.45 -3.11 11.44
C GLN A 47 6.00 -4.31 10.60
N MET A 48 6.40 -4.36 9.33
CA MET A 48 6.13 -5.51 8.45
C MET A 48 6.80 -6.79 8.94
N ALA A 49 8.07 -6.72 9.37
CA ALA A 49 8.80 -7.88 9.88
C ALA A 49 8.19 -8.43 11.17
N LYS A 50 7.73 -7.55 12.05
CA LYS A 50 7.07 -7.93 13.32
C LYS A 50 5.75 -8.69 13.08
N ARG A 51 5.05 -8.41 11.96
CA ARG A 51 3.78 -9.05 11.59
C ARG A 51 3.94 -10.39 10.86
N ARG A 52 5.15 -10.84 10.56
CA ARG A 52 5.44 -12.07 9.78
C ARG A 52 5.03 -13.39 10.45
N GLN A 53 4.62 -13.42 11.71
CA GLN A 53 4.09 -14.62 12.36
C GLN A 53 2.61 -14.78 12.00
N GLN A 54 2.34 -15.61 10.97
CA GLN A 54 1.00 -16.07 10.55
C GLN A 54 -0.08 -14.96 10.57
N THR A 55 0.09 -13.97 9.71
CA THR A 55 -0.95 -12.95 9.51
C THR A 55 -2.15 -13.63 8.84
N ILE A 56 -3.27 -13.66 9.52
CA ILE A 56 -4.55 -14.16 8.99
C ILE A 56 -5.43 -12.94 8.73
N LEU A 57 -5.96 -12.82 7.51
CA LEU A 57 -6.79 -11.71 7.07
C LEU A 57 -8.21 -12.23 6.78
N ARG A 58 -9.09 -12.21 7.78
CA ARG A 58 -10.45 -12.75 7.68
C ARG A 58 -11.53 -11.69 7.46
N SER A 59 -11.17 -10.43 7.65
CA SER A 59 -12.07 -9.29 7.51
C SER A 59 -11.38 -8.15 6.78
N SER A 60 -12.17 -7.20 6.29
CA SER A 60 -11.69 -5.92 5.76
C SER A 60 -10.88 -5.15 6.81
N GLU A 61 -11.27 -5.25 8.09
CA GLU A 61 -10.55 -4.65 9.22
C GLU A 61 -9.14 -5.25 9.38
N ASP A 62 -9.00 -6.59 9.34
CA ASP A 62 -7.69 -7.24 9.38
C ASP A 62 -6.81 -6.78 8.21
N ALA A 63 -7.39 -6.71 7.02
CA ALA A 63 -6.69 -6.29 5.81
C ALA A 63 -6.33 -4.80 5.85
N GLY A 64 -7.23 -3.92 6.27
CA GLY A 64 -6.99 -2.49 6.45
C GLY A 64 -5.86 -2.23 7.46
N ASN A 65 -5.94 -2.87 8.63
CA ASN A 65 -4.89 -2.79 9.66
C ASN A 65 -3.52 -3.30 9.18
N TYR A 66 -3.49 -4.23 8.22
CA TYR A 66 -2.26 -4.68 7.61
C TYR A 66 -1.76 -3.69 6.55
N LEU A 67 -2.67 -3.14 5.73
CA LEU A 67 -2.35 -2.32 4.56
C LEU A 67 -2.00 -0.88 4.91
N VAL A 68 -2.73 -0.23 5.82
CA VAL A 68 -2.51 1.19 6.18
C VAL A 68 -1.03 1.48 6.48
N PRO A 69 -0.32 0.70 7.31
CA PRO A 69 1.11 0.94 7.55
C PRO A 69 2.03 0.72 6.34
N LEU A 70 1.57 0.02 5.30
CA LEU A 70 2.37 -0.17 4.08
C LEU A 70 2.44 1.10 3.25
N TYR A 71 1.36 1.90 3.30
CA TYR A 71 1.22 3.13 2.53
C TYR A 71 1.69 4.38 3.27
N LEU A 72 2.05 4.25 4.56
CA LEU A 72 2.64 5.36 5.29
C LEU A 72 3.86 5.89 4.54
N TYR A 73 3.87 7.20 4.29
CA TYR A 73 4.92 7.94 3.60
C TYR A 73 5.08 7.60 2.09
N GLU A 74 4.15 6.85 1.48
CA GLU A 74 4.13 6.73 0.02
C GLU A 74 3.58 8.04 -0.58
N ARG A 75 4.34 8.62 -1.51
CA ARG A 75 4.00 9.88 -2.20
C ARG A 75 3.48 9.67 -3.61
N THR A 76 3.45 8.45 -4.04
CA THR A 76 2.93 8.02 -5.33
C THR A 76 1.92 6.92 -5.10
N GLU A 77 1.02 6.73 -6.04
CA GLU A 77 0.12 5.58 -6.00
C GLU A 77 0.92 4.28 -6.15
N VAL A 78 0.66 3.35 -5.27
CA VAL A 78 1.27 2.03 -5.24
C VAL A 78 0.16 1.00 -5.16
N VAL A 79 0.28 -0.06 -5.95
CA VAL A 79 -0.68 -1.17 -5.95
C VAL A 79 -0.04 -2.41 -5.35
N TYR A 80 -0.65 -2.95 -4.30
CA TYR A 80 -0.27 -4.21 -3.69
C TYR A 80 -1.27 -5.32 -4.00
N LEU A 81 -0.75 -6.53 -4.17
CA LEU A 81 -1.52 -7.76 -4.22
C LEU A 81 -1.16 -8.63 -3.01
N LEU A 82 -2.14 -8.88 -2.16
CA LEU A 82 -2.03 -9.81 -1.03
C LEU A 82 -2.53 -11.17 -1.50
N CYS A 83 -1.67 -12.18 -1.47
CA CYS A 83 -2.00 -13.55 -1.83
C CYS A 83 -2.31 -14.35 -0.57
N LEU A 84 -3.46 -15.01 -0.53
CA LEU A 84 -3.97 -15.72 0.63
C LEU A 84 -4.12 -17.21 0.35
N ASP A 85 -3.92 -18.01 1.39
CA ASP A 85 -4.23 -19.44 1.38
C ASP A 85 -5.73 -19.72 1.68
N ALA A 86 -6.11 -21.00 1.69
CA ALA A 86 -7.50 -21.42 1.96
C ALA A 86 -8.01 -21.12 3.38
N LYS A 87 -7.11 -20.67 4.30
CA LYS A 87 -7.44 -20.27 5.67
C LYS A 87 -7.35 -18.77 5.88
N CYS A 88 -7.29 -17.99 4.79
CA CYS A 88 -7.03 -16.55 4.80
C CYS A 88 -5.66 -16.18 5.38
N GLY A 89 -4.72 -17.12 5.43
CA GLY A 89 -3.34 -16.87 5.82
C GLY A 89 -2.59 -16.12 4.72
N LEU A 90 -1.89 -15.05 5.08
CA LEU A 90 -1.11 -14.26 4.13
C LEU A 90 0.13 -15.04 3.67
N ILE A 91 0.13 -15.48 2.41
CA ILE A 91 1.27 -16.11 1.74
C ILE A 91 2.32 -15.05 1.39
N SER A 92 1.87 -13.97 0.74
CA SER A 92 2.75 -12.86 0.33
C SER A 92 1.97 -11.58 0.10
N CYS A 93 2.66 -10.45 0.25
CA CYS A 93 2.23 -9.13 -0.20
C CYS A 93 3.23 -8.65 -1.25
N LYS A 94 2.77 -8.38 -2.46
CA LYS A 94 3.60 -8.00 -3.61
C LYS A 94 3.17 -6.66 -4.16
N GLU A 95 4.13 -5.76 -4.38
CA GLU A 95 3.91 -4.58 -5.21
C GLU A 95 3.75 -5.03 -6.67
N VAL A 96 2.63 -4.65 -7.28
CA VAL A 96 2.27 -5.00 -8.67
C VAL A 96 2.11 -3.79 -9.57
N GLY A 97 2.22 -2.58 -9.00
CA GLY A 97 2.21 -1.32 -9.73
C GLY A 97 2.71 -0.17 -8.86
N ARG A 98 3.32 0.84 -9.49
CA ARG A 98 3.81 2.06 -8.81
C ARG A 98 3.81 3.23 -9.79
N GLY A 99 3.38 4.42 -9.30
CA GLY A 99 3.38 5.66 -10.08
C GLY A 99 2.33 5.71 -11.18
N VAL A 100 1.37 4.82 -11.14
CA VAL A 100 0.21 4.79 -12.04
C VAL A 100 -0.86 5.68 -11.45
N VAL A 101 -1.26 6.71 -12.18
CA VAL A 101 -2.26 7.72 -11.75
C VAL A 101 -3.66 7.11 -11.58
N ASN A 102 -3.85 5.87 -12.03
CA ASN A 102 -5.10 5.11 -11.88
C ASN A 102 -4.79 3.61 -11.76
N ALA A 103 -5.50 2.90 -10.90
CA ALA A 103 -5.50 1.43 -10.85
C ALA A 103 -5.80 0.79 -12.25
N ALA A 104 -6.37 1.55 -13.18
CA ALA A 104 -6.65 1.15 -14.56
C ALA A 104 -5.41 0.76 -15.38
N GLU A 105 -4.22 1.23 -15.02
CA GLU A 105 -2.97 0.91 -15.71
C GLU A 105 -2.29 -0.36 -15.15
N VAL A 106 -2.81 -0.93 -14.07
CA VAL A 106 -2.25 -2.17 -13.50
C VAL A 106 -2.53 -3.32 -14.46
N SER A 107 -1.47 -4.01 -14.85
CA SER A 107 -1.58 -5.15 -15.75
C SER A 107 -2.34 -6.30 -15.10
N VAL A 108 -3.56 -6.56 -15.59
CA VAL A 108 -4.37 -7.76 -15.20
C VAL A 108 -3.53 -9.03 -15.31
N ARG A 109 -2.71 -9.12 -16.37
CA ARG A 109 -1.80 -10.25 -16.58
C ARG A 109 -0.80 -10.40 -15.43
N ALA A 110 -0.17 -9.30 -14.99
CA ALA A 110 0.82 -9.34 -13.90
C ALA A 110 0.17 -9.78 -12.57
N ILE A 111 -1.07 -9.36 -12.31
CA ILE A 111 -1.85 -9.77 -11.13
C ILE A 111 -2.11 -11.29 -11.18
N VAL A 112 -2.62 -11.80 -12.31
CA VAL A 112 -2.91 -13.23 -12.48
C VAL A 112 -1.64 -14.07 -12.37
N GLU A 113 -0.55 -13.68 -13.06
CA GLU A 113 0.75 -14.36 -12.98
C GLU A 113 1.30 -14.38 -11.54
N THR A 114 1.17 -13.24 -10.82
CA THR A 114 1.59 -13.15 -9.42
C THR A 114 0.77 -14.10 -8.55
N ALA A 115 -0.55 -14.06 -8.64
CA ALA A 115 -1.44 -14.91 -7.86
C ALA A 115 -1.18 -16.41 -8.10
N LEU A 116 -1.02 -16.82 -9.37
CA LEU A 116 -0.69 -18.20 -9.73
C LEU A 116 0.68 -18.63 -9.21
N SER A 117 1.71 -17.78 -9.37
CA SER A 117 3.07 -18.10 -8.90
C SER A 117 3.14 -18.26 -7.38
N GLN A 118 2.31 -17.55 -6.65
CA GLN A 118 2.20 -17.65 -5.19
C GLN A 118 1.26 -18.80 -4.75
N LYS A 119 0.61 -19.50 -5.69
CA LYS A 119 -0.40 -20.54 -5.41
C LYS A 119 -1.51 -20.03 -4.51
N ALA A 120 -1.94 -18.80 -4.74
CA ALA A 120 -3.00 -18.17 -3.96
C ALA A 120 -4.34 -18.86 -4.24
N VAL A 121 -5.15 -19.01 -3.19
CA VAL A 121 -6.56 -19.42 -3.30
C VAL A 121 -7.44 -18.20 -3.46
N SER A 122 -7.11 -17.13 -2.75
CA SER A 122 -7.74 -15.82 -2.91
C SER A 122 -6.72 -14.70 -2.83
N VAL A 123 -7.11 -13.53 -3.29
CA VAL A 123 -6.27 -12.34 -3.24
C VAL A 123 -7.06 -11.13 -2.76
N ILE A 124 -6.37 -10.18 -2.14
CA ILE A 124 -6.87 -8.83 -1.89
C ILE A 124 -6.02 -7.88 -2.72
N LEU A 125 -6.68 -7.07 -3.55
CA LEU A 125 -6.05 -5.95 -4.24
C LEU A 125 -6.07 -4.73 -3.33
N SER A 126 -5.04 -3.90 -3.38
CA SER A 126 -5.06 -2.62 -2.68
C SER A 126 -4.24 -1.57 -3.40
N HIS A 127 -4.69 -0.33 -3.35
CA HIS A 127 -3.90 0.83 -3.75
C HIS A 127 -4.17 2.01 -2.79
N ASN A 128 -3.28 2.99 -2.82
CA ASN A 128 -3.46 4.23 -2.07
C ASN A 128 -3.85 5.38 -2.98
N HIS A 129 -4.71 6.26 -2.48
CA HIS A 129 -4.93 7.58 -3.05
C HIS A 129 -4.01 8.59 -2.35
N VAL A 130 -3.30 9.39 -3.13
CA VAL A 130 -2.43 10.47 -2.64
C VAL A 130 -3.22 11.78 -2.71
N ASP A 131 -3.25 12.53 -1.60
CA ASP A 131 -3.92 13.85 -1.49
C ASP A 131 -5.42 13.85 -1.81
N ALA A 132 -6.12 12.75 -1.57
CA ALA A 132 -7.55 12.60 -1.84
C ALA A 132 -8.29 11.96 -0.64
N TYR A 133 -9.49 11.42 -0.91
CA TYR A 133 -10.24 10.61 0.05
C TYR A 133 -10.14 9.13 -0.32
N ALA A 134 -10.30 8.25 0.66
CA ALA A 134 -10.40 6.80 0.43
C ALA A 134 -11.75 6.43 -0.20
N LEU A 135 -12.09 7.02 -1.36
CA LEU A 135 -13.34 6.76 -2.07
C LEU A 135 -13.04 6.13 -3.43
N PRO A 136 -13.76 5.04 -3.79
CA PRO A 136 -13.63 4.40 -5.10
C PRO A 136 -13.97 5.36 -6.24
N SER A 137 -13.13 5.41 -7.25
CA SER A 137 -13.42 6.04 -8.53
C SER A 137 -14.16 5.06 -9.45
N ARG A 138 -14.74 5.57 -10.54
CA ARG A 138 -15.35 4.74 -11.58
C ARG A 138 -14.31 3.83 -12.26
N GLU A 139 -13.11 4.33 -12.42
CA GLU A 139 -11.98 3.61 -13.00
C GLU A 139 -11.56 2.44 -12.09
N ASP A 140 -11.57 2.64 -10.76
CA ASP A 140 -11.29 1.59 -9.78
C ASP A 140 -12.32 0.47 -9.87
N GLU A 141 -13.62 0.83 -9.96
CA GLU A 141 -14.68 -0.17 -10.12
C GLU A 141 -14.51 -1.00 -11.40
N LEU A 142 -14.24 -0.34 -12.54
CA LEU A 142 -14.06 -1.02 -13.82
C LEU A 142 -12.86 -1.96 -13.80
N THR A 143 -11.75 -1.49 -13.23
CA THR A 143 -10.53 -2.28 -13.11
C THR A 143 -10.72 -3.46 -12.17
N THR A 144 -11.36 -3.23 -11.03
CA THR A 144 -11.69 -4.28 -10.06
C THR A 144 -12.49 -5.41 -10.72
N ARG A 145 -13.53 -5.08 -11.49
CA ARG A 145 -14.35 -6.07 -12.22
C ARG A 145 -13.51 -6.87 -13.23
N ARG A 146 -12.65 -6.21 -14.00
CA ARG A 146 -11.75 -6.89 -14.97
C ARG A 146 -10.80 -7.87 -14.28
N ILE A 147 -10.21 -7.44 -13.16
CA ILE A 147 -9.28 -8.27 -12.38
C ILE A 147 -10.03 -9.45 -11.77
N ARG A 148 -11.18 -9.22 -11.15
CA ARG A 148 -12.05 -10.26 -10.57
C ARG A 148 -12.39 -11.33 -11.61
N ASP A 149 -12.88 -10.90 -12.77
CA ASP A 149 -13.30 -11.81 -13.83
C ASP A 149 -12.12 -12.63 -14.38
N ALA A 150 -10.94 -12.01 -14.53
CA ALA A 150 -9.74 -12.71 -14.97
C ALA A 150 -9.22 -13.73 -13.93
N LEU A 151 -9.24 -13.40 -12.64
CA LEU A 151 -8.86 -14.29 -11.56
C LEU A 151 -9.81 -15.48 -11.44
N LEU A 152 -11.13 -15.23 -11.60
CA LEU A 152 -12.16 -16.25 -11.56
C LEU A 152 -11.94 -17.33 -12.64
N LEU A 153 -11.50 -16.94 -13.85
CA LEU A 153 -11.18 -17.87 -14.94
C LEU A 153 -10.06 -18.86 -14.60
N VAL A 154 -9.18 -18.51 -13.67
CA VAL A 154 -8.08 -19.37 -13.20
C VAL A 154 -8.34 -19.97 -11.81
N GLY A 155 -9.58 -19.87 -11.31
CA GLY A 155 -10.00 -20.47 -10.04
C GLY A 155 -9.51 -19.72 -8.79
N ILE A 156 -9.15 -18.44 -8.91
CA ILE A 156 -8.72 -17.59 -7.80
C ILE A 156 -9.79 -16.56 -7.50
N THR A 157 -10.11 -16.37 -6.22
CA THR A 157 -11.12 -15.38 -5.80
C THR A 157 -10.48 -14.04 -5.50
N LEU A 158 -11.00 -12.94 -6.06
CA LEU A 158 -10.74 -11.61 -5.54
C LEU A 158 -11.60 -11.42 -4.29
N ALA A 159 -11.00 -11.52 -3.10
CA ALA A 159 -11.72 -11.45 -1.83
C ALA A 159 -12.11 -10.01 -1.47
N ASP A 160 -11.26 -9.05 -1.80
CA ASP A 160 -11.55 -7.63 -1.60
C ASP A 160 -10.67 -6.74 -2.51
N HIS A 161 -11.07 -5.48 -2.63
CA HIS A 161 -10.24 -4.38 -3.10
C HIS A 161 -10.30 -3.26 -2.08
N ILE A 162 -9.17 -2.90 -1.51
CA ILE A 162 -9.06 -1.91 -0.43
C ILE A 162 -8.30 -0.69 -0.92
N ILE A 163 -8.95 0.47 -0.84
CA ILE A 163 -8.35 1.78 -1.12
C ILE A 163 -7.94 2.41 0.20
N VAL A 164 -6.68 2.84 0.30
CA VAL A 164 -6.12 3.48 1.50
C VAL A 164 -5.83 4.94 1.22
N CYS A 165 -6.16 5.82 2.16
CA CYS A 165 -5.77 7.22 2.13
C CYS A 165 -5.41 7.70 3.55
N GLY A 166 -4.15 8.00 3.79
CA GLY A 166 -3.66 8.30 5.13
C GLY A 166 -3.86 7.12 6.08
N GLU A 167 -4.63 7.34 7.16
CA GLU A 167 -4.99 6.32 8.14
C GLU A 167 -6.34 5.64 7.84
N ASP A 168 -7.09 6.17 6.86
CA ASP A 168 -8.41 5.67 6.47
C ASP A 168 -8.32 4.66 5.34
N TYR A 169 -9.31 3.79 5.24
CA TYR A 169 -9.48 2.87 4.12
C TYR A 169 -10.95 2.59 3.81
N VAL A 170 -11.20 2.18 2.57
CA VAL A 170 -12.51 1.69 2.11
C VAL A 170 -12.35 0.32 1.47
N SER A 171 -13.24 -0.61 1.85
CA SER A 171 -13.38 -1.95 1.28
C SER A 171 -14.49 -1.97 0.22
N PHE A 172 -14.21 -2.53 -0.94
CA PHE A 172 -15.19 -2.77 -1.99
C PHE A 172 -16.18 -3.86 -1.59
N ALA A 173 -15.74 -4.89 -0.88
CA ALA A 173 -16.61 -5.96 -0.40
C ALA A 173 -17.65 -5.41 0.59
N ASP A 174 -17.22 -4.64 1.59
CA ASP A 174 -18.11 -4.03 2.58
C ASP A 174 -19.05 -2.99 1.94
N SER A 175 -18.61 -2.33 0.87
CA SER A 175 -19.39 -1.34 0.13
C SER A 175 -20.35 -1.96 -0.90
N GLY A 176 -20.31 -3.28 -1.10
CA GLY A 176 -21.15 -3.98 -2.10
C GLY A 176 -20.75 -3.68 -3.56
N LEU A 177 -19.49 -3.33 -3.81
CA LEU A 177 -18.94 -2.97 -5.12
C LEU A 177 -18.17 -4.12 -5.79
N LEU A 178 -17.98 -5.25 -5.09
CA LEU A 178 -17.22 -6.39 -5.55
C LEU A 178 -18.07 -7.41 -6.32
#